data_6106805249403d920a164e03a224198d
#
_entry.id   6106805249403d920a164e03a224198d
#
_cell.length_a   1.000
_cell.length_b   1.000
_cell.length_c   1.000
_cell.angle_alpha   90.00
_cell.angle_beta   90.00
_cell.angle_gamma   90.00
#
_symmetry.space_group_name_H-M   'P 1'
#
loop_
_entity.id
_entity.type
_entity.pdbx_description
1 polymer ?
#
loop_
_entity_poly.entity_id
_entity_poly.type
_entity_poly.pdbx_seq_one_letter_code
_entity_poly.pdbx_strand_id
1 'polypeptide(L)'
;MNDFYPEKLSEEEIHRTAEELLLTYGDNALAQAEKEIRLSNSRGLFTLSGSWVRVCQRIRQMQARDSYQDVLLEQLRPDRSA
;
A
#
# COMPACT_ATOMS: atom_id res chain seq x y z
N MET A 1 20.77 1.50 -21.72
CA MET A 1 20.42 1.41 -21.10
C MET A 1 19.25 1.00 -20.88
N ASN A 2 18.71 0.55 -20.38
CA ASN A 2 17.70 0.03 -20.25
C ASN A 2 17.02 0.23 -19.16
N ASP A 3 16.73 0.83 -18.81
CA ASP A 3 16.27 1.24 -17.73
C ASP A 3 14.91 1.48 -17.78
N PHE A 4 14.19 1.09 -18.64
CA PHE A 4 12.87 1.44 -18.75
C PHE A 4 12.07 0.69 -17.84
N TYR A 5 12.41 -0.46 -17.38
CA TYR A 5 11.58 -1.19 -16.48
C TYR A 5 12.30 -1.31 -15.23
N PRO A 6 12.02 -0.49 -14.26
CA PRO A 6 12.66 -0.66 -12.98
C PRO A 6 12.20 -1.97 -12.46
N GLU A 7 13.09 -2.91 -12.35
CA GLU A 7 12.76 -4.17 -11.78
C GLU A 7 12.44 -4.04 -10.32
N LYS A 8 12.89 -2.96 -9.71
CA LYS A 8 12.70 -2.77 -8.29
C LYS A 8 12.28 -1.34 -8.05
N LEU A 9 11.21 -1.17 -7.31
CA LEU A 9 10.72 0.16 -6.99
C LEU A 9 11.50 0.73 -5.81
N SER A 10 11.77 2.03 -5.85
CA SER A 10 12.38 2.71 -4.74
C SER A 10 11.36 2.89 -3.62
N GLU A 11 11.83 3.24 -2.43
CA GLU A 11 10.92 3.49 -1.31
C GLU A 11 9.91 4.57 -1.64
N GLU A 12 10.37 5.61 -2.31
CA GLU A 12 9.48 6.69 -2.68
C GLU A 12 8.42 6.23 -3.67
N GLU A 13 8.82 5.42 -4.62
CA GLU A 13 7.88 4.88 -5.59
C GLU A 13 6.89 3.94 -4.93
N ILE A 14 7.35 3.15 -3.98
CA ILE A 14 6.48 2.24 -3.24
C ILE A 14 5.44 3.05 -2.49
N HIS A 15 5.86 4.11 -1.81
CA HIS A 15 4.93 4.94 -1.06
C HIS A 15 3.92 5.60 -1.99
N ARG A 16 4.40 6.14 -3.09
CA ARG A 16 3.51 6.81 -4.05
C ARG A 16 2.52 5.85 -4.66
N THR A 17 2.99 4.65 -5.01
CA THR A 17 2.12 3.64 -5.58
C THR A 17 1.05 3.24 -4.58
N ALA A 18 1.44 3.05 -3.32
CA ALA A 18 0.47 2.70 -2.29
C ALA A 18 -0.58 3.80 -2.13
N GLU A 19 -0.14 5.04 -2.14
CA GLU A 19 -1.08 6.15 -2.03
C GLU A 19 -2.06 6.17 -3.19
N GLU A 20 -1.55 5.98 -4.39
CA GLU A 20 -2.41 6.01 -5.58
C GLU A 20 -3.43 4.89 -5.54
N LEU A 21 -3.02 3.72 -5.10
CA LEU A 21 -3.95 2.61 -5.01
C LEU A 21 -5.03 2.89 -3.98
N LEU A 22 -4.64 3.46 -2.85
CA LEU A 22 -5.61 3.79 -1.83
C LEU A 22 -6.59 4.85 -2.31
N LEU A 23 -6.10 5.84 -3.04
CA LEU A 23 -6.98 6.88 -3.56
C LEU A 23 -7.92 6.36 -4.63
N THR A 24 -7.43 5.43 -5.44
CA THR A 24 -8.21 4.93 -6.57
C THR A 24 -9.16 3.83 -6.16
N TYR A 25 -8.71 2.90 -5.33
CA TYR A 25 -9.47 1.70 -5.02
C TYR A 25 -9.98 1.64 -3.59
N GLY A 26 -9.53 2.54 -2.72
CA GLY A 26 -10.00 2.55 -1.35
C GLY A 26 -9.75 1.23 -0.66
N ASP A 27 -10.82 0.62 -0.16
CA ASP A 27 -10.71 -0.63 0.57
C ASP A 27 -10.21 -1.78 -0.29
N ASN A 28 -10.26 -1.64 -1.59
CA ASN A 28 -9.80 -2.69 -2.49
C ASN A 28 -8.35 -2.52 -2.91
N ALA A 29 -7.66 -1.55 -2.34
CA ALA A 29 -6.28 -1.26 -2.76
C ALA A 29 -5.37 -2.47 -2.51
N LEU A 30 -5.51 -3.11 -1.36
CA LEU A 30 -4.67 -4.25 -1.05
C LEU A 30 -4.91 -5.39 -2.02
N ALA A 31 -6.17 -5.68 -2.33
CA ALA A 31 -6.51 -6.73 -3.26
C ALA A 31 -5.94 -6.42 -4.65
N GLN A 32 -5.95 -5.17 -5.03
CA GLN A 32 -5.40 -4.76 -6.32
C GLN A 32 -3.89 -5.00 -6.37
N ALA A 33 -3.19 -4.64 -5.29
CA ALA A 33 -1.75 -4.88 -5.23
C ALA A 33 -1.43 -6.36 -5.24
N GLU A 34 -2.23 -7.16 -4.56
CA GLU A 34 -2.03 -8.61 -4.55
C GLU A 34 -2.22 -9.20 -5.95
N LYS A 35 -3.13 -8.65 -6.71
CA LYS A 35 -3.31 -9.08 -8.08
C LYS A 35 -2.06 -8.83 -8.90
N GLU A 36 -1.40 -7.68 -8.66
CA GLU A 36 -0.17 -7.38 -9.37
C GLU A 36 0.94 -8.35 -8.99
N ILE A 37 0.97 -8.81 -7.74
CA ILE A 37 1.94 -9.82 -7.34
C ILE A 37 1.74 -11.09 -8.16
N ARG A 38 0.49 -11.54 -8.28
CA ARG A 38 0.22 -12.76 -9.02
C ARG A 38 0.57 -12.61 -10.49
N LEU A 39 0.25 -11.46 -11.06
CA LEU A 39 0.56 -11.23 -12.47
C LEU A 39 2.06 -11.19 -12.70
N SER A 40 2.80 -10.53 -11.82
CA SER A 40 4.25 -10.45 -11.95
C SER A 40 4.87 -11.84 -11.84
N ASN A 41 4.38 -12.64 -10.87
CA ASN A 41 4.89 -13.99 -10.70
C ASN A 41 4.61 -14.85 -11.92
N SER A 42 3.43 -14.73 -12.49
CA SER A 42 3.09 -15.56 -13.65
C SER A 42 3.92 -15.21 -14.87
N ARG A 43 4.50 -14.01 -14.87
CA ARG A 43 5.37 -13.59 -15.95
C ARG A 43 6.84 -13.81 -15.64
N GLY A 44 7.15 -14.36 -14.48
CA GLY A 44 8.54 -14.57 -14.09
C GLY A 44 9.24 -13.32 -13.62
N LEU A 45 8.50 -12.25 -13.33
CA LEU A 45 9.11 -10.99 -12.94
C LEU A 45 9.18 -10.94 -11.42
N PHE A 46 10.07 -11.75 -10.85
CA PHE A 46 10.08 -11.96 -9.42
C PHE A 46 10.58 -10.75 -8.63
N THR A 47 11.50 -9.99 -9.21
CA THR A 47 11.97 -8.79 -8.52
C THR A 47 10.84 -7.76 -8.44
N LEU A 48 10.09 -7.61 -9.52
CA LEU A 48 8.96 -6.71 -9.53
C LEU A 48 7.88 -7.20 -8.57
N SER A 49 7.67 -8.51 -8.54
CA SER A 49 6.72 -9.09 -7.60
C SER A 49 7.10 -8.74 -6.17
N GLY A 50 8.40 -8.80 -5.85
CA GLY A 50 8.87 -8.42 -4.52
C GLY A 50 8.56 -6.97 -4.20
N SER A 51 8.70 -6.09 -5.20
CA SER A 51 8.35 -4.68 -5.00
C SER A 51 6.86 -4.53 -4.71
N TRP A 52 6.02 -5.28 -5.38
CA TRP A 52 4.59 -5.22 -5.13
C TRP A 52 4.24 -5.74 -3.73
N VAL A 53 4.99 -6.73 -3.25
CA VAL A 53 4.82 -7.18 -1.87
C VAL A 53 5.07 -6.02 -0.90
N ARG A 54 6.09 -5.22 -1.18
CA ARG A 54 6.38 -4.07 -0.33
C ARG A 54 5.28 -3.02 -0.44
N VAL A 55 4.69 -2.87 -1.62
CA VAL A 55 3.54 -1.97 -1.76
C VAL A 55 2.39 -2.46 -0.88
N CYS A 56 2.14 -3.76 -0.86
CA CYS A 56 1.10 -4.31 0.01
C CYS A 56 1.40 -4.01 1.47
N GLN A 57 2.64 -4.17 1.88
CA GLN A 57 3.02 -3.87 3.26
C GLN A 57 2.79 -2.41 3.58
N ARG A 58 3.12 -1.53 2.63
CA ARG A 58 2.92 -0.11 2.85
C ARG A 58 1.43 0.24 2.95
N ILE A 59 0.61 -0.39 2.12
CA ILE A 59 -0.82 -0.16 2.18
C ILE A 59 -1.34 -0.58 3.55
N ARG A 60 -0.93 -1.74 4.05
CA ARG A 60 -1.37 -2.19 5.36
C ARG A 60 -0.93 -1.23 6.45
N GLN A 61 0.29 -0.71 6.35
CA GLN A 61 0.79 0.24 7.33
C GLN A 61 -0.03 1.52 7.33
N MET A 62 -0.36 2.01 6.15
CA MET A 62 -1.13 3.23 6.03
C MET A 62 -2.54 3.05 6.56
N GLN A 63 -3.15 1.92 6.25
CA GLN A 63 -4.50 1.64 6.74
C GLN A 63 -4.51 1.45 8.26
N ALA A 64 -3.51 0.77 8.78
CA ALA A 64 -3.42 0.57 10.22
C ALA A 64 -3.20 1.89 10.94
N ARG A 65 -2.38 2.76 10.34
CA ARG A 65 -2.13 4.07 10.95
C ARG A 65 -3.40 4.88 11.01
N ASP A 66 -4.17 4.87 9.93
CA ASP A 66 -5.42 5.61 9.91
C ASP A 66 -6.38 5.08 10.98
N SER A 67 -6.49 3.76 11.07
CA SER A 67 -7.36 3.16 12.08
C SER A 67 -6.88 3.50 13.48
N TYR A 68 -5.57 3.48 13.68
CA TYR A 68 -5.01 3.79 14.98
C TYR A 68 -5.31 5.24 15.36
N GLN A 69 -5.16 6.15 14.40
CA GLN A 69 -5.44 7.55 14.66
C GLN A 69 -6.92 7.77 14.97
N ASP A 70 -7.80 7.05 14.29
CA ASP A 70 -9.22 7.15 14.58
C ASP A 70 -9.51 6.72 16.02
N VAL A 71 -8.90 5.64 16.46
CA VAL A 71 -9.09 5.17 17.82
C VAL A 71 -8.56 6.18 18.82
N LEU A 72 -7.40 6.75 18.53
CA LEU A 72 -6.84 7.76 19.43
C LEU A 72 -7.72 8.99 19.50
N LEU A 73 -8.24 9.43 18.38
CA LEU A 73 -9.11 10.60 18.37
C LEU A 73 -10.37 10.33 19.18
N GLU A 74 -10.92 9.13 19.08
CA GLU A 74 -12.06 8.76 19.85
C GLU A 74 -11.75 8.85 21.34
N GLN A 75 -10.60 8.36 21.74
CA GLN A 75 -10.23 8.35 23.15
C GLN A 75 -9.91 9.72 23.68
N LEU A 76 -9.36 10.58 22.83
CA LEU A 76 -8.97 11.91 23.24
C LEU A 76 -10.12 12.90 23.16
N ARG A 77 -11.19 12.51 22.52
CA ARG A 77 -12.33 13.40 22.36
C ARG A 77 -12.91 13.76 23.71
N PRO A 78 -13.25 15.00 23.93
CA PRO A 78 -13.86 15.36 25.20
C PRO A 78 -15.13 14.57 25.38
N ASP A 79 -15.38 14.24 26.60
CA ASP A 79 -16.53 13.44 26.89
C ASP A 79 -17.79 14.20 26.59
N ARG A 80 -18.47 13.83 25.57
CA ARG A 80 -19.61 14.53 25.22
C ARG A 80 -20.78 14.09 25.97
N SER A 81 -20.71 13.03 26.62
CA SER A 81 -21.84 12.55 27.33
C SER A 81 -22.06 13.30 28.59
N ALA A 82 -21.15 14.13 28.94
CA ALA A 82 -21.29 14.90 30.15
C ALA A 82 -22.54 15.76 30.12
#